data_eac2d4df05f72701fecbfa503c5d04d8
#
_entry.id   eac2d4df05f72701fecbfa503c5d04d8
#
_cell.length_a   1.000
_cell.length_b   1.000
_cell.length_c   1.000
_cell.angle_alpha   90.00
_cell.angle_beta   90.00
_cell.angle_gamma   90.00
#
_symmetry.space_group_name_H-M   'P 1'
#
loop_
_entity.id
_entity.type
_entity.pdbx_description
1 polymer ?
#
loop_
_entity_poly.entity_id
_entity_poly.type
_entity_poly.pdbx_seq_one_letter_code
_entity_poly.pdbx_strand_id
1 'polypeptide(L)'
;MKGHFRTGLRQLTFTEPAHNGPTGDQLGPRTLLTDVRYPLASGHGGPRPARGPLPLIVFGPGFQFCDGSYADLLRTWASAGYVVAAVYFPRSSCLTGAAATESDLVNQPGDISYEITSMLRLSKARHGLFAGLINPRQIAIAGQSDGGDTVAAIAANTCCTDHRVAAVAVLSGAQWPLMSGRFFSRRPVPMLFTQGDADTVNIPGCSANMYRADRAAARYYLDLFGADHTAPYWGTNRFERVVARVTLAFFNRYVLGRAPAESAMRRDGNVPGTAALFSHGGGDVQPGQCIT
;
A
#
# COMPACT_ATOMS: atom_id res chain seq x y z
N MET A 1 -12.04 5.89 12.99
CA MET A 1 -12.83 4.74 13.50
C MET A 1 -11.86 3.82 14.25
N LYS A 2 -12.15 3.47 15.50
CA LYS A 2 -11.38 2.40 16.16
C LYS A 2 -11.78 1.07 15.48
N GLY A 3 -10.81 0.23 15.16
CA GLY A 3 -11.07 -1.12 14.66
C GLY A 3 -11.80 -1.95 15.73
N HIS A 4 -12.65 -2.87 15.29
CA HIS A 4 -13.48 -3.70 16.18
C HIS A 4 -12.77 -5.01 16.57
N PHE A 5 -11.69 -5.36 15.87
CA PHE A 5 -11.01 -6.64 16.04
C PHE A 5 -9.68 -6.48 16.80
N ARG A 6 -9.38 -7.43 17.67
CA ARG A 6 -7.99 -7.73 18.04
C ARG A 6 -7.30 -8.30 16.80
N THR A 7 -5.99 -8.16 16.71
CA THR A 7 -5.23 -8.62 15.55
C THR A 7 -4.26 -9.74 15.91
N GLY A 8 -4.15 -10.73 15.03
CA GLY A 8 -3.08 -11.72 15.01
C GLY A 8 -1.97 -11.28 14.08
N LEU A 9 -0.77 -11.84 14.28
CA LEU A 9 0.39 -11.68 13.42
C LEU A 9 0.95 -13.05 13.08
N ARG A 10 1.24 -13.29 11.80
CA ARG A 10 1.89 -14.52 11.33
C ARG A 10 2.93 -14.16 10.29
N GLN A 11 4.15 -14.59 10.50
CA GLN A 11 5.20 -14.50 9.49
C GLN A 11 5.13 -15.71 8.56
N LEU A 12 5.20 -15.46 7.26
CA LEU A 12 5.20 -16.43 6.17
C LEU A 12 6.43 -16.22 5.29
N THR A 13 6.79 -17.26 4.56
CA THR A 13 7.84 -17.19 3.53
C THR A 13 7.29 -17.76 2.25
N PHE A 14 7.38 -16.97 1.17
CA PHE A 14 7.03 -17.42 -0.17
C PHE A 14 8.29 -17.38 -1.04
N THR A 15 8.39 -18.33 -1.97
CA THR A 15 9.49 -18.33 -2.94
C THR A 15 8.90 -18.23 -4.34
N GLU A 16 9.10 -17.08 -4.96
CA GLU A 16 8.79 -16.89 -6.35
C GLU A 16 9.83 -17.66 -7.19
N PRO A 17 9.40 -18.51 -8.12
CA PRO A 17 10.33 -19.23 -9.00
C PRO A 17 11.14 -18.28 -9.85
N ALA A 18 12.30 -18.75 -10.34
CA ALA A 18 13.09 -18.02 -11.32
C ALA A 18 12.23 -17.62 -12.54
N HIS A 19 12.35 -16.38 -12.98
CA HIS A 19 11.59 -15.83 -14.09
C HIS A 19 12.36 -14.70 -14.78
N ASN A 20 11.86 -14.20 -15.89
CA ASN A 20 12.43 -13.00 -16.52
C ASN A 20 11.88 -11.75 -15.82
N GLY A 21 12.77 -10.88 -15.38
CA GLY A 21 12.43 -9.56 -14.84
C GLY A 21 11.88 -8.62 -15.93
N PRO A 22 11.34 -7.47 -15.54
CA PRO A 22 10.75 -6.49 -16.47
C PRO A 22 11.78 -5.87 -17.44
N THR A 23 13.06 -5.95 -17.14
CA THR A 23 14.19 -5.52 -17.98
C THR A 23 14.69 -6.61 -18.93
N GLY A 24 14.10 -7.81 -18.85
CA GLY A 24 14.50 -9.00 -19.63
C GLY A 24 15.61 -9.84 -19.00
N ASP A 25 16.14 -9.41 -17.87
CA ASP A 25 17.16 -10.16 -17.13
C ASP A 25 16.56 -11.41 -16.50
N GLN A 26 17.34 -12.50 -16.49
CA GLN A 26 16.95 -13.69 -15.74
C GLN A 26 17.13 -13.45 -14.23
N LEU A 27 16.03 -13.45 -13.51
CA LEU A 27 16.02 -13.42 -12.05
C LEU A 27 16.02 -14.85 -11.51
N GLY A 28 16.93 -15.09 -10.55
CA GLY A 28 16.87 -16.30 -9.74
C GLY A 28 15.60 -16.34 -8.86
N PRO A 29 15.37 -17.43 -8.10
CA PRO A 29 14.26 -17.48 -7.16
C PRO A 29 14.31 -16.30 -6.18
N ARG A 30 13.15 -15.64 -5.94
CA ARG A 30 13.01 -14.52 -5.02
C ARG A 30 12.27 -14.97 -3.77
N THR A 31 12.89 -14.82 -2.63
CA THR A 31 12.29 -15.19 -1.33
C THR A 31 11.63 -13.96 -0.70
N LEU A 32 10.32 -14.03 -0.56
CA LEU A 32 9.49 -12.98 0.05
C LEU A 32 9.14 -13.41 1.48
N LEU A 33 9.82 -12.82 2.47
CA LEU A 33 9.37 -12.88 3.85
C LEU A 33 8.19 -11.92 3.99
N THR A 34 7.13 -12.33 4.66
CA THR A 34 5.88 -11.56 4.73
C THR A 34 5.30 -11.63 6.13
N ASP A 35 5.06 -10.49 6.73
CA ASP A 35 4.31 -10.38 7.97
C ASP A 35 2.82 -10.14 7.67
N VAL A 36 1.98 -11.10 8.06
CA VAL A 36 0.55 -11.05 7.82
C VAL A 36 -0.19 -10.74 9.12
N ARG A 37 -0.82 -9.55 9.17
CA ARG A 37 -1.76 -9.19 10.22
C ARG A 37 -3.18 -9.52 9.79
N TYR A 38 -3.97 -10.04 10.71
CA TYR A 38 -5.35 -10.46 10.42
C TYR A 38 -6.26 -10.24 11.63
N PRO A 39 -7.56 -9.96 11.40
CA PRO A 39 -8.51 -9.81 12.50
C PRO A 39 -8.72 -11.14 13.22
N LEU A 40 -8.79 -11.08 14.54
CA LEU A 40 -9.10 -12.24 15.39
C LEU A 40 -10.59 -12.29 15.72
N ALA A 41 -11.15 -13.50 15.71
CA ALA A 41 -12.49 -13.75 16.19
C ALA A 41 -12.60 -13.43 17.70
N SER A 42 -13.73 -12.87 18.10
CA SER A 42 -14.09 -12.76 19.50
C SER A 42 -14.60 -14.10 20.03
N GLY A 43 -14.25 -14.48 21.28
CA GLY A 43 -14.76 -15.70 21.93
C GLY A 43 -13.72 -16.49 22.69
N HIS A 44 -14.14 -17.60 23.34
CA HIS A 44 -13.38 -18.39 24.32
C HIS A 44 -12.52 -19.52 23.71
N GLY A 45 -12.38 -19.64 22.41
CA GLY A 45 -11.72 -20.78 21.75
C GLY A 45 -10.26 -20.56 21.33
N GLY A 46 -9.54 -19.63 21.98
CA GLY A 46 -8.17 -19.25 21.58
C GLY A 46 -8.12 -18.32 20.37
N PRO A 47 -6.92 -17.78 20.04
CA PRO A 47 -6.75 -16.83 18.94
C PRO A 47 -6.92 -17.54 17.58
N ARG A 48 -7.99 -17.25 16.88
CA ARG A 48 -8.26 -17.71 15.50
C ARG A 48 -8.69 -16.54 14.64
N PRO A 49 -8.49 -16.59 13.30
CA PRO A 49 -8.97 -15.55 12.40
C PRO A 49 -10.48 -15.31 12.54
N ALA A 50 -10.90 -14.06 12.33
CA ALA A 50 -12.30 -13.73 12.16
C ALA A 50 -12.88 -14.49 10.95
N ARG A 51 -14.20 -14.64 10.90
CA ARG A 51 -14.85 -15.37 9.80
C ARG A 51 -14.68 -14.62 8.48
N GLY A 52 -14.11 -15.28 7.48
CA GLY A 52 -13.96 -14.76 6.12
C GLY A 52 -15.23 -14.93 5.26
N PRO A 53 -15.18 -14.55 3.97
CA PRO A 53 -14.01 -13.95 3.31
C PRO A 53 -13.82 -12.46 3.64
N LEU A 54 -12.58 -12.07 3.91
CA LEU A 54 -12.15 -10.71 4.26
C LEU A 54 -11.36 -10.05 3.12
N PRO A 55 -11.35 -8.71 3.01
CA PRO A 55 -10.52 -8.01 2.04
C PRO A 55 -9.03 -8.14 2.37
N LEU A 56 -8.19 -8.09 1.34
CA LEU A 56 -6.72 -8.13 1.43
C LEU A 56 -6.14 -6.74 1.13
N ILE A 57 -5.17 -6.31 1.92
CA ILE A 57 -4.23 -5.24 1.59
C ILE A 57 -2.84 -5.85 1.53
N VAL A 58 -2.11 -5.67 0.41
CA VAL A 58 -0.68 -5.95 0.34
C VAL A 58 0.07 -4.64 0.46
N PHE A 59 1.06 -4.61 1.36
CA PHE A 59 1.82 -3.41 1.70
C PHE A 59 3.29 -3.56 1.32
N GLY A 60 3.82 -2.59 0.56
CA GLY A 60 5.23 -2.45 0.22
C GLY A 60 5.91 -1.40 1.10
N PRO A 61 6.88 -1.77 1.95
CA PRO A 61 7.71 -0.83 2.71
C PRO A 61 8.64 -0.03 1.79
N GLY A 62 9.20 1.07 2.33
CA GLY A 62 10.25 1.84 1.70
C GLY A 62 11.63 1.15 1.75
N PHE A 63 12.60 1.77 1.08
CA PHE A 63 13.99 1.29 1.03
C PHE A 63 14.60 1.11 2.42
N GLN A 64 15.15 -0.07 2.67
CA GLN A 64 15.72 -0.50 3.96
C GLN A 64 14.73 -0.50 5.15
N PHE A 65 13.42 -0.47 4.89
CA PHE A 65 12.42 -0.61 5.93
C PHE A 65 11.73 -1.97 5.91
N CYS A 66 11.16 -2.29 7.05
CA CYS A 66 10.34 -3.47 7.28
C CYS A 66 9.02 -3.06 7.94
N ASP A 67 8.10 -4.00 8.06
CA ASP A 67 6.74 -3.79 8.56
C ASP A 67 6.68 -3.17 9.97
N GLY A 68 7.70 -3.41 10.80
CA GLY A 68 7.78 -2.88 12.16
C GLY A 68 7.70 -1.35 12.22
N SER A 69 8.27 -0.64 11.24
CA SER A 69 8.19 0.81 11.15
C SER A 69 6.75 1.31 10.94
N TYR A 70 5.90 0.51 10.31
CA TYR A 70 4.51 0.81 9.96
C TYR A 70 3.49 0.09 10.85
N ALA A 71 3.93 -0.50 11.95
CA ALA A 71 3.12 -1.43 12.75
C ALA A 71 1.76 -0.85 13.20
N ASP A 72 1.70 0.45 13.54
CA ASP A 72 0.47 1.10 13.99
C ASP A 72 -0.53 1.29 12.83
N LEU A 73 -0.05 1.74 11.68
CA LEU A 73 -0.84 1.90 10.46
C LEU A 73 -1.41 0.56 9.99
N LEU A 74 -0.56 -0.47 9.85
CA LEU A 74 -0.97 -1.80 9.40
C LEU A 74 -1.92 -2.47 10.39
N ARG A 75 -1.72 -2.28 11.71
CA ARG A 75 -2.63 -2.75 12.75
C ARG A 75 -3.99 -2.06 12.68
N THR A 76 -4.02 -0.77 12.36
CA THR A 76 -5.28 -0.03 12.17
C THR A 76 -6.11 -0.66 11.06
N TRP A 77 -5.53 -0.97 9.91
CA TRP A 77 -6.24 -1.65 8.81
C TRP A 77 -6.68 -3.06 9.20
N ALA A 78 -5.81 -3.83 9.84
CA ALA A 78 -6.15 -5.19 10.27
C ALA A 78 -7.27 -5.20 11.32
N SER A 79 -7.24 -4.27 12.30
CA SER A 79 -8.30 -4.16 13.31
C SER A 79 -9.64 -3.72 12.74
N ALA A 80 -9.66 -3.12 11.54
CA ALA A 80 -10.87 -2.74 10.82
C ALA A 80 -11.46 -3.87 9.95
N GLY A 81 -10.82 -5.05 9.92
CA GLY A 81 -11.34 -6.23 9.24
C GLY A 81 -10.60 -6.62 7.95
N TYR A 82 -9.43 -6.06 7.70
CA TYR A 82 -8.59 -6.44 6.55
C TYR A 82 -7.57 -7.50 6.94
N VAL A 83 -7.24 -8.41 6.02
CA VAL A 83 -5.99 -9.15 6.05
C VAL A 83 -4.93 -8.24 5.45
N VAL A 84 -3.81 -8.01 6.15
CA VAL A 84 -2.76 -7.10 5.73
C VAL A 84 -1.45 -7.86 5.63
N ALA A 85 -0.92 -8.03 4.42
CA ALA A 85 0.34 -8.70 4.12
C ALA A 85 1.41 -7.65 3.80
N ALA A 86 2.43 -7.53 4.66
CA ALA A 86 3.55 -6.63 4.47
C ALA A 86 4.78 -7.42 3.98
N VAL A 87 5.22 -7.12 2.76
CA VAL A 87 6.30 -7.85 2.06
C VAL A 87 7.66 -7.29 2.47
N TYR A 88 8.62 -8.16 2.72
CA TYR A 88 10.04 -7.78 2.83
C TYR A 88 10.69 -8.00 1.47
N PHE A 89 10.93 -6.91 0.75
CA PHE A 89 11.55 -7.00 -0.58
C PHE A 89 12.95 -7.63 -0.49
N PRO A 90 13.28 -8.62 -1.33
CA PRO A 90 14.47 -9.45 -1.14
C PRO A 90 15.79 -8.71 -1.17
N ARG A 91 15.86 -7.58 -1.89
CA ARG A 91 17.10 -6.83 -2.09
C ARG A 91 17.10 -5.40 -1.54
N SER A 92 15.99 -4.97 -0.94
CA SER A 92 15.86 -3.59 -0.44
C SER A 92 15.21 -3.47 0.93
N SER A 93 14.84 -4.59 1.59
CA SER A 93 14.27 -4.56 2.93
C SER A 93 15.32 -4.31 4.03
N CYS A 94 14.88 -4.03 5.24
CA CYS A 94 15.73 -3.85 6.41
C CYS A 94 16.64 -5.07 6.72
N LEU A 95 16.29 -6.24 6.21
CA LEU A 95 17.08 -7.47 6.41
C LEU A 95 18.31 -7.53 5.50
N THR A 96 18.37 -6.70 4.48
CA THR A 96 19.44 -6.71 3.47
C THR A 96 20.68 -5.95 3.97
N GLY A 97 20.52 -5.03 4.89
CA GLY A 97 21.61 -4.23 5.47
C GLY A 97 22.40 -3.49 4.39
N ALA A 98 23.73 -3.52 4.48
CA ALA A 98 24.63 -2.83 3.54
C ALA A 98 24.60 -3.39 2.10
N ALA A 99 23.99 -4.56 1.89
CA ALA A 99 23.81 -5.13 0.53
C ALA A 99 22.50 -4.69 -0.13
N ALA A 100 21.73 -3.79 0.51
CA ALA A 100 20.51 -3.28 -0.08
C ALA A 100 20.79 -2.50 -1.38
N THR A 101 19.96 -2.70 -2.38
CA THR A 101 20.04 -1.98 -3.65
C THR A 101 18.67 -1.47 -4.08
N GLU A 102 18.58 -0.19 -4.31
CA GLU A 102 17.37 0.49 -4.76
C GLU A 102 17.03 0.17 -6.23
N SER A 103 18.04 -0.21 -7.03
CA SER A 103 17.83 -0.61 -8.42
C SER A 103 16.93 -1.85 -8.58
N ASP A 104 16.75 -2.65 -7.51
CA ASP A 104 15.80 -3.78 -7.50
C ASP A 104 14.32 -3.35 -7.46
N LEU A 105 14.05 -2.06 -7.31
CA LEU A 105 12.69 -1.51 -7.32
C LEU A 105 11.94 -1.89 -8.59
N VAL A 106 12.61 -2.01 -9.72
CA VAL A 106 12.00 -2.46 -11.00
C VAL A 106 11.38 -3.85 -10.92
N ASN A 107 11.81 -4.70 -9.99
CA ASN A 107 11.32 -6.06 -9.78
C ASN A 107 10.18 -6.14 -8.73
N GLN A 108 10.07 -5.15 -7.86
CA GLN A 108 9.10 -5.15 -6.76
C GLN A 108 7.62 -5.25 -7.20
N PRO A 109 7.18 -4.68 -8.34
CA PRO A 109 5.82 -4.92 -8.82
C PRO A 109 5.50 -6.40 -9.04
N GLY A 110 6.46 -7.19 -9.52
CA GLY A 110 6.38 -8.64 -9.63
C GLY A 110 6.22 -9.30 -8.25
N ASP A 111 7.06 -8.90 -7.29
CA ASP A 111 7.02 -9.41 -5.91
C ASP A 111 5.62 -9.19 -5.29
N ILE A 112 5.03 -7.99 -5.41
CA ILE A 112 3.67 -7.69 -4.90
C ILE A 112 2.61 -8.55 -5.60
N SER A 113 2.69 -8.70 -6.92
CA SER A 113 1.75 -9.53 -7.68
C SER A 113 1.87 -11.01 -7.30
N TYR A 114 3.09 -11.49 -7.03
CA TYR A 114 3.33 -12.84 -6.55
C TYR A 114 2.82 -13.03 -5.11
N GLU A 115 2.98 -12.02 -4.26
CA GLU A 115 2.42 -12.02 -2.91
C GLU A 115 0.89 -12.15 -2.92
N ILE A 116 0.19 -11.36 -3.74
CA ILE A 116 -1.26 -11.49 -3.94
C ILE A 116 -1.61 -12.93 -4.35
N THR A 117 -0.88 -13.49 -5.31
CA THR A 117 -1.09 -14.86 -5.79
C THR A 117 -0.91 -15.88 -4.66
N SER A 118 0.11 -15.73 -3.86
CA SER A 118 0.47 -16.63 -2.76
C SER A 118 -0.56 -16.58 -1.63
N MET A 119 -0.99 -15.38 -1.23
CA MET A 119 -2.05 -15.20 -0.23
C MET A 119 -3.39 -15.79 -0.70
N LEU A 120 -3.75 -15.59 -1.97
CA LEU A 120 -4.96 -16.18 -2.53
C LEU A 120 -4.87 -17.72 -2.62
N ARG A 121 -3.68 -18.28 -2.89
CA ARG A 121 -3.44 -19.73 -2.88
C ARG A 121 -3.63 -20.30 -1.49
N LEU A 122 -3.12 -19.64 -0.44
CA LEU A 122 -3.37 -20.03 0.95
C LEU A 122 -4.86 -19.99 1.28
N SER A 123 -5.57 -18.97 0.80
CA SER A 123 -7.01 -18.87 1.05
C SER A 123 -7.84 -19.94 0.32
N LYS A 124 -7.38 -20.42 -0.84
CA LYS A 124 -8.02 -21.54 -1.58
C LYS A 124 -7.72 -22.91 -0.99
N ALA A 125 -6.76 -23.04 -0.10
CA ALA A 125 -6.42 -24.32 0.53
C ALA A 125 -7.60 -24.84 1.36
N ARG A 126 -7.71 -26.16 1.46
CA ARG A 126 -8.77 -26.83 2.23
C ARG A 126 -8.60 -26.65 3.75
N HIS A 127 -7.36 -26.50 4.19
CA HIS A 127 -6.96 -26.40 5.60
C HIS A 127 -5.89 -25.34 5.77
N GLY A 128 -5.73 -24.86 6.99
CA GLY A 128 -4.72 -23.87 7.38
C GLY A 128 -5.33 -22.58 7.92
N LEU A 129 -4.49 -21.74 8.49
CA LEU A 129 -4.88 -20.51 9.18
C LEU A 129 -5.68 -19.56 8.25
N PHE A 130 -5.32 -19.50 6.99
CA PHE A 130 -5.89 -18.60 6.00
C PHE A 130 -6.93 -19.24 5.07
N ALA A 131 -7.27 -20.53 5.27
CA ALA A 131 -8.24 -21.25 4.44
C ALA A 131 -9.61 -20.56 4.46
N GLY A 132 -10.11 -20.16 3.28
CA GLY A 132 -11.40 -19.45 3.13
C GLY A 132 -11.40 -18.00 3.65
N LEU A 133 -10.24 -17.45 4.03
CA LEU A 133 -10.19 -16.18 4.74
C LEU A 133 -10.25 -14.95 3.82
N ILE A 134 -9.72 -15.02 2.58
CA ILE A 134 -9.53 -13.84 1.72
C ILE A 134 -10.56 -13.83 0.58
N ASN A 135 -11.16 -12.65 0.37
CA ASN A 135 -12.02 -12.39 -0.78
C ASN A 135 -11.16 -12.00 -2.00
N PRO A 136 -11.12 -12.82 -3.07
CA PRO A 136 -10.27 -12.56 -4.23
C PRO A 136 -10.71 -11.36 -5.08
N ARG A 137 -11.89 -10.79 -4.81
CA ARG A 137 -12.42 -9.60 -5.51
C ARG A 137 -12.23 -8.31 -4.71
N GLN A 138 -11.64 -8.38 -3.52
CA GLN A 138 -11.49 -7.25 -2.60
C GLN A 138 -10.02 -7.11 -2.21
N ILE A 139 -9.20 -6.67 -3.17
CA ILE A 139 -7.75 -6.52 -3.02
C ILE A 139 -7.37 -5.05 -3.19
N ALA A 140 -6.67 -4.52 -2.21
CA ALA A 140 -5.98 -3.24 -2.31
C ALA A 140 -4.48 -3.43 -2.18
N ILE A 141 -3.73 -2.46 -2.66
CA ILE A 141 -2.30 -2.34 -2.38
C ILE A 141 -2.00 -0.96 -1.81
N ALA A 142 -0.99 -0.89 -0.96
CA ALA A 142 -0.45 0.36 -0.45
C ALA A 142 1.07 0.25 -0.34
N GLY A 143 1.78 1.37 -0.40
CA GLY A 143 3.21 1.36 -0.21
C GLY A 143 3.74 2.74 0.12
N GLN A 144 4.88 2.80 0.82
CA GLN A 144 5.53 4.04 1.22
C GLN A 144 6.91 4.15 0.57
N SER A 145 7.29 5.37 0.10
CA SER A 145 8.58 5.61 -0.55
C SER A 145 8.75 4.65 -1.74
N ASP A 146 9.81 3.85 -1.85
CA ASP A 146 10.00 2.81 -2.88
C ASP A 146 8.77 1.88 -3.01
N GLY A 147 8.16 1.51 -1.88
CA GLY A 147 6.91 0.75 -1.91
C GLY A 147 5.75 1.54 -2.53
N GLY A 148 5.76 2.87 -2.37
CA GLY A 148 4.84 3.81 -3.01
C GLY A 148 5.03 3.85 -4.53
N ASP A 149 6.28 3.90 -4.98
CA ASP A 149 6.67 3.85 -6.40
C ASP A 149 6.25 2.52 -7.03
N THR A 150 6.47 1.43 -6.29
CA THR A 150 6.07 0.07 -6.68
C THR A 150 4.57 -0.04 -6.90
N VAL A 151 3.75 0.41 -5.94
CA VAL A 151 2.29 0.30 -6.07
C VAL A 151 1.72 1.29 -7.09
N ALA A 152 2.36 2.44 -7.29
CA ALA A 152 2.02 3.37 -8.38
C ALA A 152 2.26 2.73 -9.75
N ALA A 153 3.36 1.99 -9.91
CA ALA A 153 3.64 1.24 -11.14
C ALA A 153 2.58 0.16 -11.40
N ILE A 154 2.21 -0.62 -10.39
CA ILE A 154 1.15 -1.65 -10.51
C ILE A 154 -0.19 -1.03 -10.91
N ALA A 155 -0.52 0.15 -10.37
CA ALA A 155 -1.79 0.80 -10.64
C ALA A 155 -1.84 1.48 -12.00
N ALA A 156 -0.77 2.15 -12.40
CA ALA A 156 -0.80 3.18 -13.44
C ALA A 156 0.20 2.99 -14.58
N ASN A 157 1.16 2.05 -14.48
CA ASN A 157 2.15 1.82 -15.52
C ASN A 157 1.80 0.60 -16.38
N THR A 158 2.11 0.68 -17.68
CA THR A 158 1.84 -0.40 -18.65
C THR A 158 2.72 -1.62 -18.45
N CYS A 159 3.88 -1.53 -17.75
CA CYS A 159 4.75 -2.67 -17.49
C CYS A 159 4.13 -3.73 -16.60
N CYS A 160 3.37 -3.28 -15.57
CA CYS A 160 3.29 -4.05 -14.34
C CYS A 160 1.85 -4.13 -13.79
N THR A 161 0.84 -3.75 -14.60
CA THR A 161 -0.57 -3.69 -14.18
C THR A 161 -1.06 -5.04 -13.65
N ASP A 162 -1.57 -5.06 -12.42
CA ASP A 162 -2.29 -6.20 -11.86
C ASP A 162 -3.81 -5.90 -11.76
N HIS A 163 -4.59 -6.52 -12.63
CA HIS A 163 -6.04 -6.30 -12.74
C HIS A 163 -6.87 -6.81 -11.55
N ARG A 164 -6.26 -7.51 -10.60
CA ARG A 164 -6.93 -7.94 -9.36
C ARG A 164 -7.07 -6.81 -8.35
N VAL A 165 -6.27 -5.75 -8.49
CA VAL A 165 -6.22 -4.61 -7.58
C VAL A 165 -7.42 -3.70 -7.82
N ALA A 166 -8.17 -3.40 -6.77
CA ALA A 166 -9.36 -2.55 -6.80
C ALA A 166 -9.10 -1.11 -6.36
N ALA A 167 -8.07 -0.86 -5.54
CA ALA A 167 -7.73 0.47 -5.04
C ALA A 167 -6.26 0.53 -4.58
N VAL A 168 -5.63 1.70 -4.71
CA VAL A 168 -4.20 1.89 -4.41
C VAL A 168 -3.98 3.12 -3.54
N ALA A 169 -3.17 2.99 -2.49
CA ALA A 169 -2.68 4.12 -1.70
C ALA A 169 -1.16 4.27 -1.88
N VAL A 170 -0.74 5.39 -2.46
CA VAL A 170 0.66 5.79 -2.65
C VAL A 170 1.03 6.75 -1.52
N LEU A 171 1.94 6.34 -0.67
CA LEU A 171 2.36 7.06 0.54
C LEU A 171 3.76 7.64 0.31
N SER A 172 3.89 8.94 0.09
CA SER A 172 5.14 9.63 -0.26
C SER A 172 5.95 8.90 -1.35
N GLY A 173 5.27 8.47 -2.41
CA GLY A 173 5.90 7.80 -3.55
C GLY A 173 6.20 8.74 -4.71
N ALA A 174 6.94 8.23 -5.69
CA ALA A 174 7.32 8.92 -6.92
C ALA A 174 7.11 8.03 -8.16
N GLN A 175 7.38 8.56 -9.34
CA GLN A 175 7.54 7.75 -10.54
C GLN A 175 9.00 7.36 -10.67
N TRP A 176 9.34 6.11 -10.39
CA TRP A 176 10.70 5.65 -10.53
C TRP A 176 11.19 5.74 -11.98
N PRO A 177 12.26 6.48 -12.27
CA PRO A 177 12.67 6.80 -13.64
C PRO A 177 13.14 5.58 -14.44
N LEU A 178 13.64 4.53 -13.77
CA LEU A 178 14.09 3.30 -14.42
C LEU A 178 12.97 2.27 -14.62
N MET A 179 11.75 2.56 -14.20
CA MET A 179 10.61 1.68 -14.41
C MET A 179 10.26 1.66 -15.90
N SER A 180 10.31 0.48 -16.52
CA SER A 180 9.91 0.31 -17.92
C SER A 180 8.42 0.64 -18.13
N GLY A 181 8.00 0.84 -19.37
CA GLY A 181 6.61 1.16 -19.68
C GLY A 181 6.27 2.64 -19.61
N ARG A 182 5.00 2.95 -19.47
CA ARG A 182 4.48 4.34 -19.45
C ARG A 182 3.43 4.49 -18.36
N PHE A 183 3.64 5.45 -17.46
CA PHE A 183 2.69 5.81 -16.43
C PHE A 183 1.48 6.58 -17.01
N PHE A 184 0.32 6.39 -16.43
CA PHE A 184 -0.94 7.09 -16.69
C PHE A 184 -1.40 7.12 -18.15
N SER A 185 -0.88 6.22 -18.99
CA SER A 185 -1.33 6.06 -20.39
C SER A 185 -2.72 5.44 -20.49
N ARG A 186 -3.17 4.74 -19.48
CA ARG A 186 -4.52 4.19 -19.32
C ARG A 186 -5.17 4.79 -18.10
N ARG A 187 -6.49 4.60 -17.95
CA ARG A 187 -7.23 5.02 -16.76
C ARG A 187 -6.96 4.01 -15.65
N PRO A 188 -6.27 4.41 -14.56
CA PRO A 188 -5.99 3.50 -13.45
C PRO A 188 -7.24 3.26 -12.58
N VAL A 189 -7.09 2.33 -11.60
CA VAL A 189 -8.03 2.13 -10.51
C VAL A 189 -8.07 3.37 -9.59
N PRO A 190 -9.04 3.48 -8.66
CA PRO A 190 -9.03 4.54 -7.64
C PRO A 190 -7.68 4.64 -6.93
N MET A 191 -7.13 5.87 -6.85
CA MET A 191 -5.84 6.15 -6.24
C MET A 191 -5.95 7.24 -5.18
N LEU A 192 -5.24 7.02 -4.06
CA LEU A 192 -5.01 8.01 -3.02
C LEU A 192 -3.50 8.24 -2.90
N PHE A 193 -3.08 9.48 -3.08
CA PHE A 193 -1.71 9.93 -2.83
C PHE A 193 -1.68 10.64 -1.48
N THR A 194 -0.71 10.33 -0.63
CA THR A 194 -0.48 11.07 0.62
C THR A 194 0.94 11.61 0.64
N GLN A 195 1.11 12.85 1.07
CA GLN A 195 2.40 13.53 1.00
C GLN A 195 2.57 14.50 2.16
N GLY A 196 3.74 14.50 2.78
CA GLY A 196 4.16 15.57 3.68
C GLY A 196 4.72 16.75 2.88
N ASP A 197 4.31 17.97 3.20
CA ASP A 197 4.79 19.17 2.49
C ASP A 197 6.22 19.59 2.89
N ALA A 198 6.75 19.02 3.99
CA ALA A 198 8.15 19.16 4.42
C ALA A 198 9.02 17.92 4.11
N ASP A 199 8.53 17.02 3.24
CA ASP A 199 9.27 15.84 2.78
C ASP A 199 10.45 16.28 1.89
N THR A 200 11.68 15.95 2.30
CA THR A 200 12.93 16.26 1.59
C THR A 200 13.54 15.03 0.89
N VAL A 201 12.93 13.87 1.01
CA VAL A 201 13.32 12.63 0.33
C VAL A 201 12.56 12.51 -1.00
N ASN A 202 11.27 12.19 -0.93
CA ASN A 202 10.38 12.31 -2.08
C ASN A 202 9.65 13.64 -1.97
N ILE A 203 10.24 14.70 -2.55
CA ILE A 203 9.70 16.04 -2.43
C ILE A 203 8.25 16.14 -2.93
N PRO A 204 7.44 17.06 -2.40
CA PRO A 204 5.99 17.10 -2.65
C PRO A 204 5.59 17.09 -4.13
N GLY A 205 6.44 17.67 -5.01
CA GLY A 205 6.24 17.65 -6.46
C GLY A 205 6.11 16.25 -7.06
N CYS A 206 6.75 15.23 -6.48
CA CYS A 206 6.69 13.85 -6.98
C CYS A 206 5.27 13.30 -6.92
N SER A 207 4.65 13.27 -5.75
CA SER A 207 3.27 12.80 -5.57
C SER A 207 2.25 13.73 -6.22
N ALA A 208 2.47 15.06 -6.19
CA ALA A 208 1.60 16.04 -6.84
C ALA A 208 1.52 15.84 -8.35
N ASN A 209 2.65 15.59 -9.01
CA ASN A 209 2.70 15.33 -10.44
C ASN A 209 1.97 14.03 -10.81
N MET A 210 2.11 12.97 -10.00
CA MET A 210 1.36 11.72 -10.19
C MET A 210 -0.15 11.96 -10.04
N TYR A 211 -0.59 12.64 -9.00
CA TYR A 211 -2.00 12.97 -8.80
C TYR A 211 -2.59 13.75 -9.98
N ARG A 212 -1.85 14.72 -10.53
CA ARG A 212 -2.28 15.51 -11.69
C ARG A 212 -2.33 14.70 -12.98
N ALA A 213 -1.38 13.78 -13.17
CA ALA A 213 -1.32 12.89 -14.34
C ALA A 213 -2.38 11.79 -14.28
N ASP A 214 -2.86 11.43 -13.09
CA ASP A 214 -3.86 10.39 -12.89
C ASP A 214 -5.20 10.79 -13.53
N ARG A 215 -5.74 9.87 -14.35
CA ARG A 215 -7.02 10.02 -15.07
C ARG A 215 -8.15 9.20 -14.43
N ALA A 216 -7.91 8.60 -13.25
CA ALA A 216 -8.97 7.90 -12.53
C ALA A 216 -10.13 8.84 -12.18
N ALA A 217 -11.36 8.33 -12.23
CA ALA A 217 -12.52 9.10 -11.79
C ALA A 217 -12.46 9.37 -10.27
N ALA A 218 -11.82 8.48 -9.53
CA ALA A 218 -11.64 8.57 -8.09
C ALA A 218 -10.14 8.69 -7.79
N ARG A 219 -9.66 9.92 -7.71
CA ARG A 219 -8.30 10.25 -7.31
C ARG A 219 -8.32 11.28 -6.19
N TYR A 220 -7.43 11.11 -5.24
CA TYR A 220 -7.34 11.93 -4.04
C TYR A 220 -5.88 12.25 -3.73
N TYR A 221 -5.66 13.44 -3.18
CA TYR A 221 -4.36 13.87 -2.68
C TYR A 221 -4.54 14.38 -1.26
N LEU A 222 -3.84 13.77 -0.31
CA LEU A 222 -3.81 14.18 1.09
C LEU A 222 -2.49 14.89 1.36
N ASP A 223 -2.58 16.19 1.55
CA ASP A 223 -1.47 17.04 1.95
C ASP A 223 -1.36 17.10 3.48
N LEU A 224 -0.16 16.92 4.02
CA LEU A 224 0.12 16.82 5.45
C LEU A 224 1.10 17.94 5.86
N PHE A 225 0.56 18.99 6.49
CA PHE A 225 1.26 20.24 6.73
C PHE A 225 2.38 20.11 7.77
N GLY A 226 3.62 20.34 7.34
CA GLY A 226 4.84 20.24 8.15
C GLY A 226 5.30 18.81 8.42
N ALA A 227 4.75 17.83 7.71
CA ALA A 227 5.18 16.44 7.85
C ALA A 227 6.39 16.15 6.96
N ASP A 228 7.37 15.42 7.50
CA ASP A 228 8.51 14.88 6.77
C ASP A 228 8.15 13.55 6.05
N HIS A 229 9.18 12.89 5.51
CA HIS A 229 9.04 11.64 4.74
C HIS A 229 8.46 10.46 5.53
N THR A 230 8.62 10.42 6.85
CA THR A 230 8.35 9.25 7.69
C THR A 230 7.27 9.47 8.74
N ALA A 231 7.18 10.65 9.30
CA ALA A 231 6.23 10.97 10.37
C ALA A 231 4.77 10.62 10.05
N PRO A 232 4.28 10.73 8.79
CA PRO A 232 2.91 10.34 8.46
C PRO A 232 2.60 8.85 8.58
N TYR A 233 3.62 8.00 8.65
CA TYR A 233 3.47 6.56 8.51
C TYR A 233 4.01 5.78 9.71
N TRP A 234 4.81 6.40 10.56
CA TRP A 234 5.52 5.74 11.66
C TRP A 234 5.03 6.20 13.03
N GLY A 235 4.83 5.22 13.91
CA GLY A 235 4.40 5.43 15.29
C GLY A 235 3.03 6.09 15.38
N THR A 236 2.67 6.54 16.58
CA THR A 236 1.38 7.17 16.85
C THR A 236 1.54 8.68 17.04
N ASN A 237 1.24 9.46 16.01
CA ASN A 237 1.29 10.93 16.03
C ASN A 237 0.07 11.54 15.32
N ARG A 238 0.02 12.87 15.17
CA ARG A 238 -1.12 13.55 14.55
C ARG A 238 -1.28 13.20 13.07
N PHE A 239 -0.18 13.04 12.33
CA PHE A 239 -0.18 12.76 10.90
C PHE A 239 -0.57 11.30 10.64
N GLU A 240 0.06 10.35 11.35
CA GLU A 240 -0.26 8.93 11.24
C GLU A 240 -1.76 8.69 11.49
N ARG A 241 -2.35 9.34 12.51
CA ARG A 241 -3.78 9.21 12.77
C ARG A 241 -4.66 9.71 11.63
N VAL A 242 -4.26 10.77 10.93
CA VAL A 242 -4.97 11.26 9.74
C VAL A 242 -4.82 10.27 8.59
N VAL A 243 -3.59 9.85 8.27
CA VAL A 243 -3.31 8.87 7.21
C VAL A 243 -4.05 7.56 7.45
N ALA A 244 -4.00 7.02 8.66
CA ALA A 244 -4.68 5.77 9.00
C ALA A 244 -6.21 5.84 8.80
N ARG A 245 -6.85 6.97 9.15
CA ARG A 245 -8.30 7.17 8.97
C ARG A 245 -8.66 7.37 7.51
N VAL A 246 -7.91 8.19 6.80
CA VAL A 246 -8.17 8.51 5.40
C VAL A 246 -7.97 7.29 4.51
N THR A 247 -6.85 6.57 4.66
CA THR A 247 -6.58 5.34 3.91
C THR A 247 -7.62 4.26 4.21
N LEU A 248 -8.01 4.08 5.48
CA LEU A 248 -9.06 3.13 5.84
C LEU A 248 -10.41 3.50 5.22
N ALA A 249 -10.79 4.79 5.25
CA ALA A 249 -12.02 5.25 4.63
C ALA A 249 -11.97 5.09 3.10
N PHE A 250 -10.83 5.35 2.48
CA PHE A 250 -10.59 5.13 1.06
C PHE A 250 -10.77 3.66 0.68
N PHE A 251 -10.14 2.73 1.38
CA PHE A 251 -10.31 1.30 1.14
C PHE A 251 -11.75 0.84 1.40
N ASN A 252 -12.39 1.31 2.46
CA ASN A 252 -13.80 1.01 2.71
C ASN A 252 -14.71 1.47 1.57
N ARG A 253 -14.40 2.59 0.93
CA ARG A 253 -15.17 3.12 -0.21
C ARG A 253 -14.95 2.28 -1.48
N TYR A 254 -13.68 2.00 -1.83
CA TYR A 254 -13.34 1.47 -3.14
C TYR A 254 -13.10 -0.03 -3.20
N VAL A 255 -12.79 -0.67 -2.06
CA VAL A 255 -12.65 -2.14 -1.96
C VAL A 255 -13.93 -2.79 -1.46
N LEU A 256 -14.60 -2.16 -0.48
CA LEU A 256 -15.82 -2.71 0.13
C LEU A 256 -17.12 -2.11 -0.43
N GLY A 257 -17.03 -1.09 -1.29
CA GLY A 257 -18.20 -0.43 -1.87
C GLY A 257 -19.04 0.39 -0.88
N ARG A 258 -18.51 0.76 0.28
CA ARG A 258 -19.23 1.49 1.34
C ARG A 258 -19.35 2.97 1.01
N ALA A 259 -20.47 3.39 0.42
CA ALA A 259 -20.68 4.79 0.02
C ALA A 259 -20.47 5.83 1.15
N PRO A 260 -20.91 5.61 2.40
CA PRO A 260 -20.69 6.59 3.48
C PRO A 260 -19.22 6.82 3.85
N ALA A 261 -18.32 5.92 3.45
CA ALA A 261 -16.90 6.06 3.74
C ALA A 261 -16.26 7.26 3.03
N GLU A 262 -16.81 7.71 1.90
CA GLU A 262 -16.30 8.90 1.21
C GLU A 262 -16.49 10.18 2.04
N SER A 263 -17.63 10.36 2.67
CA SER A 263 -17.86 11.48 3.59
C SER A 263 -16.95 11.42 4.81
N ALA A 264 -16.66 10.21 5.33
CA ALA A 264 -15.71 10.02 6.42
C ALA A 264 -14.28 10.39 5.97
N MET A 265 -13.86 9.97 4.78
CA MET A 265 -12.55 10.29 4.20
C MET A 265 -12.37 11.82 4.06
N ARG A 266 -13.37 12.53 3.52
CA ARG A 266 -13.33 13.99 3.39
C ARG A 266 -13.25 14.71 4.73
N ARG A 267 -14.02 14.28 5.72
CA ARG A 267 -13.98 14.85 7.08
C ARG A 267 -12.63 14.59 7.75
N ASP A 268 -12.15 13.35 7.69
CA ASP A 268 -10.96 12.91 8.42
C ASP A 268 -9.66 13.39 7.74
N GLY A 269 -9.71 13.76 6.44
CA GLY A 269 -8.60 14.31 5.67
C GLY A 269 -8.51 15.84 5.68
N ASN A 270 -9.54 16.55 6.19
CA ASN A 270 -9.51 18.00 6.31
C ASN A 270 -9.44 18.39 7.80
N VAL A 271 -8.22 18.46 8.32
CA VAL A 271 -7.94 18.77 9.72
C VAL A 271 -7.16 20.10 9.80
N PRO A 272 -7.76 21.18 10.36
CA PRO A 272 -7.11 22.49 10.43
C PRO A 272 -5.69 22.41 10.99
N GLY A 273 -4.73 23.03 10.29
CA GLY A 273 -3.31 23.08 10.67
C GLY A 273 -2.59 21.73 10.62
N THR A 274 -3.21 20.68 10.06
CA THR A 274 -2.60 19.34 9.98
C THR A 274 -2.68 18.75 8.59
N ALA A 275 -3.84 18.79 7.92
CA ALA A 275 -4.02 18.16 6.62
C ALA A 275 -5.15 18.77 5.79
N ALA A 276 -5.02 18.67 4.46
CA ALA A 276 -6.07 18.94 3.48
C ALA A 276 -6.21 17.78 2.49
N LEU A 277 -7.45 17.39 2.19
CA LEU A 277 -7.76 16.36 1.21
C LEU A 277 -8.35 16.97 -0.06
N PHE A 278 -7.63 16.84 -1.16
CA PHE A 278 -8.05 17.25 -2.49
C PHE A 278 -8.63 16.07 -3.28
N SER A 279 -9.59 16.38 -4.15
CA SER A 279 -10.21 15.38 -5.04
C SER A 279 -10.73 16.06 -6.30
N HIS A 280 -10.70 15.36 -7.44
CA HIS A 280 -11.18 15.83 -8.73
C HIS A 280 -10.53 17.12 -9.26
N GLY A 281 -10.14 17.14 -10.49
CA GLY A 281 -9.71 18.34 -11.21
C GLY A 281 -8.28 18.82 -10.93
N GLY A 282 -7.68 18.54 -9.79
CA GLY A 282 -6.26 18.80 -9.51
C GLY A 282 -5.79 20.25 -9.55
N GLY A 283 -6.72 21.21 -9.68
CA GLY A 283 -6.37 22.63 -9.80
C GLY A 283 -5.70 23.20 -8.54
N ASP A 284 -6.04 22.66 -7.40
CA ASP A 284 -5.52 23.14 -6.10
C ASP A 284 -4.18 22.52 -5.69
N VAL A 285 -3.82 21.37 -6.30
CA VAL A 285 -2.52 20.71 -6.05
C VAL A 285 -1.53 21.19 -7.11
N GLN A 286 -0.57 22.02 -6.71
CA GLN A 286 0.40 22.60 -7.65
C GLN A 286 1.42 21.54 -8.09
N PRO A 287 1.79 21.52 -9.40
CA PRO A 287 2.91 20.71 -9.85
C PRO A 287 4.21 21.26 -9.25
N GLY A 288 5.19 20.40 -9.09
CA GLY A 288 6.50 20.76 -8.59
C GLY A 288 7.61 19.97 -9.30
N GLN A 289 8.84 20.33 -9.01
CA GLN A 289 9.97 19.49 -9.38
C GLN A 289 9.85 18.14 -8.66
N CYS A 290 10.20 17.06 -9.33
CA CYS A 290 10.42 15.78 -8.72
C CYS A 290 11.85 15.37 -9.05
N ILE A 291 12.67 15.29 -8.03
CA ILE A 291 14.05 14.81 -8.09
C ILE A 291 14.04 13.56 -7.21
N THR A 292 14.24 12.42 -7.81
CA THR A 292 14.33 11.11 -7.14
C THR A 292 15.70 10.52 -7.38
#